data_5034d30edada7442234630ffb6910331
#
_entry.id   5034d30edada7442234630ffb6910331
#
_cell.length_a   1.000
_cell.length_b   1.000
_cell.length_c   1.000
_cell.angle_alpha   90.00
_cell.angle_beta   90.00
_cell.angle_gamma   90.00
#
_symmetry.space_group_name_H-M   'P 1'
#
loop_
_entity.id
_entity.type
_entity.pdbx_description
1 polymer ?
#
loop_
_entity_poly.entity_id
_entity_poly.type
_entity_poly.pdbx_seq_one_letter_code
_entity_poly.pdbx_strand_id
1 'polypeptide(L)'
;MKYTNERKNVRRASHRRNHRNNRGGGTLLAALMLVCMLAIGSVFALNAAPKAASAEATQAQIGAPVIDTSPAIYVAEKNASSVVGIITNTQGWDRTYGVQDRMMAQGSGVVIAEGGYVLTNYHVIEDGNAFQVLLPSGDKVDATVAGADSNLDLAVLKVTDQADKLVPVTIGSSEAMKVGSTVIAIGNPGGEVLANTVTQGIISALQRTSVSSNNTTRNVDYIQHDAPINSGNSGGGLFDYQGNLIGINTLKYGGSYYSSNSYEGLGFAIPIETAYPIAQQLIENGKVLRPQLGITVKDYEGPDEPMQDYAPASVCVYGVTEGGPAEKAGFKQYDFITAINGKRVTSRRELTTLLDKFQPGDTVTVTVVRYNNVSMMPVNNGYDSYYGFPFGFGFGGYGYGNYGYGNNGGGNGGNGGNGGNGSTMTNGTLVVGDGYTTLDLDVTLEVLDK
;
A
#
# COMPACT_ATOMS: atom_id res chain seq x y z
N MET A 1 13.63 -43.46 2.78
CA MET A 1 13.95 -43.37 4.20
C MET A 1 12.64 -43.31 4.99
N LYS A 2 12.44 -44.36 5.80
CA LYS A 2 11.23 -44.59 6.62
C LYS A 2 11.30 -43.74 7.88
N TYR A 3 10.24 -43.05 8.23
CA TYR A 3 10.03 -42.56 9.58
C TYR A 3 8.83 -43.22 10.20
N THR A 4 9.10 -43.91 11.30
CA THR A 4 8.19 -44.72 12.11
C THR A 4 7.51 -43.87 13.17
N ASN A 5 6.20 -44.07 13.31
CA ASN A 5 5.37 -43.56 14.41
C ASN A 5 5.65 -44.31 15.72
N GLU A 6 5.89 -43.60 16.81
CA GLU A 6 5.78 -44.12 18.16
C GLU A 6 4.61 -43.45 18.91
N ARG A 7 3.59 -44.28 19.21
CA ARG A 7 2.52 -43.97 20.16
C ARG A 7 2.92 -44.45 21.53
N LYS A 8 2.97 -43.58 22.54
CA LYS A 8 3.13 -43.98 23.95
C LYS A 8 1.76 -44.17 24.60
N ASN A 9 1.51 -45.41 25.03
CA ASN A 9 0.40 -45.81 25.87
C ASN A 9 0.60 -45.39 27.33
N VAL A 10 -0.41 -44.75 27.94
CA VAL A 10 -0.48 -44.51 29.39
C VAL A 10 -1.38 -45.56 30.02
N ARG A 11 -0.81 -46.42 30.86
CA ARG A 11 -1.49 -47.44 31.63
C ARG A 11 -2.18 -46.86 32.86
N ARG A 12 -3.44 -47.17 33.06
CA ARG A 12 -4.21 -47.00 34.29
C ARG A 12 -3.81 -48.08 35.30
N ALA A 13 -3.51 -47.67 36.55
CA ALA A 13 -3.35 -48.55 37.66
C ALA A 13 -4.59 -48.45 38.58
N SER A 14 -5.21 -49.61 38.78
CA SER A 14 -6.31 -49.82 39.70
C SER A 14 -5.76 -50.12 41.10
N HIS A 15 -6.26 -49.49 42.17
CA HIS A 15 -5.94 -49.86 43.53
C HIS A 15 -7.12 -50.58 44.19
N ARG A 16 -6.83 -51.82 44.63
CA ARG A 16 -7.69 -52.71 45.40
C ARG A 16 -7.83 -52.24 46.82
N ARG A 17 -9.06 -52.33 47.37
CA ARG A 17 -9.40 -52.26 48.79
C ARG A 17 -8.89 -53.50 49.52
N ASN A 18 -8.34 -53.31 50.72
CA ASN A 18 -8.20 -54.39 51.75
C ASN A 18 -8.86 -53.92 53.04
N HIS A 19 -9.88 -54.69 53.48
CA HIS A 19 -10.47 -54.66 54.83
C HIS A 19 -9.54 -55.39 55.79
N ARG A 20 -9.32 -54.83 56.95
CA ARG A 20 -8.98 -55.59 58.13
C ARG A 20 -9.63 -54.98 59.39
N ASN A 21 -10.51 -55.77 59.98
CA ASN A 21 -11.03 -55.63 61.36
C ASN A 21 -9.92 -55.69 62.40
N ASN A 22 -9.98 -54.86 63.42
CA ASN A 22 -9.61 -55.40 64.72
C ASN A 22 -10.31 -54.63 65.90
N ARG A 23 -10.73 -55.43 66.87
CA ARG A 23 -11.45 -55.07 68.08
C ARG A 23 -10.46 -54.53 69.10
N GLY A 24 -10.83 -53.56 69.95
CA GLY A 24 -10.14 -53.12 71.12
C GLY A 24 -10.93 -52.04 71.82
N GLY A 25 -11.88 -52.46 72.65
CA GLY A 25 -12.71 -51.58 73.43
C GLY A 25 -12.11 -51.31 74.84
N GLY A 26 -12.42 -50.20 75.38
CA GLY A 26 -12.50 -50.05 76.82
C GLY A 26 -11.66 -48.98 77.55
N THR A 27 -10.69 -48.38 76.88
CA THR A 27 -9.83 -47.38 77.60
C THR A 27 -9.92 -45.94 76.95
N LEU A 28 -10.82 -45.76 76.03
CA LEU A 28 -10.95 -44.48 75.35
C LEU A 28 -11.94 -43.48 75.99
N LEU A 29 -12.81 -43.90 76.95
CA LEU A 29 -13.83 -43.01 77.49
C LEU A 29 -13.28 -42.03 78.51
N ALA A 30 -12.23 -42.39 79.28
CA ALA A 30 -11.65 -41.54 80.33
C ALA A 30 -10.75 -40.44 79.74
N ALA A 31 -10.08 -40.72 78.63
CA ALA A 31 -9.25 -39.73 77.90
C ALA A 31 -10.08 -38.70 77.15
N LEU A 32 -11.28 -39.09 76.65
CA LEU A 32 -12.15 -38.17 75.93
C LEU A 32 -12.79 -37.10 76.79
N MET A 33 -13.10 -37.41 78.07
CA MET A 33 -13.68 -36.44 79.02
C MET A 33 -12.69 -35.37 79.46
N LEU A 34 -11.39 -35.74 79.60
CA LEU A 34 -10.33 -34.78 80.01
C LEU A 34 -9.98 -33.81 78.82
N VAL A 35 -10.05 -34.29 77.60
CA VAL A 35 -9.83 -33.49 76.40
C VAL A 35 -11.01 -32.55 76.13
N CYS A 36 -12.24 -32.97 76.49
CA CYS A 36 -13.41 -32.09 76.34
C CYS A 36 -13.43 -30.95 77.37
N MET A 37 -12.94 -31.19 78.66
CA MET A 37 -12.86 -30.09 79.60
C MET A 37 -11.75 -29.09 79.28
N LEU A 38 -10.65 -29.53 78.71
CA LEU A 38 -9.60 -28.62 78.25
C LEU A 38 -10.02 -27.84 76.95
N ALA A 39 -10.87 -28.45 76.15
CA ALA A 39 -11.40 -27.78 74.97
C ALA A 39 -12.47 -26.71 75.32
N ILE A 40 -13.26 -26.91 76.39
CA ILE A 40 -14.25 -25.92 76.82
C ILE A 40 -13.57 -24.71 77.50
N GLY A 41 -12.44 -24.93 78.22
CA GLY A 41 -11.65 -23.83 78.77
C GLY A 41 -10.97 -22.96 77.70
N SER A 42 -10.57 -23.55 76.62
CA SER A 42 -9.94 -22.81 75.47
C SER A 42 -10.93 -22.07 74.60
N VAL A 43 -12.21 -22.48 74.57
CA VAL A 43 -13.25 -21.79 73.82
C VAL A 43 -13.66 -20.48 74.51
N PHE A 44 -13.57 -20.37 75.83
CA PHE A 44 -13.84 -19.10 76.55
C PHE A 44 -12.67 -18.13 76.54
N ALA A 45 -11.45 -18.58 76.27
CA ALA A 45 -10.29 -17.70 76.11
C ALA A 45 -10.11 -17.18 74.64
N LEU A 46 -10.76 -17.84 73.73
CA LEU A 46 -10.71 -17.40 72.32
C LEU A 46 -11.81 -16.41 71.93
N ASN A 47 -12.76 -16.11 72.83
CA ASN A 47 -13.78 -15.08 72.56
C ASN A 47 -13.36 -13.65 72.94
N ALA A 48 -12.11 -13.45 73.30
CA ALA A 48 -11.46 -12.15 73.27
C ALA A 48 -10.62 -12.01 71.99
N ALA A 49 -11.18 -12.42 70.85
CA ALA A 49 -10.60 -12.01 69.61
C ALA A 49 -10.64 -10.47 69.58
N PRO A 50 -9.51 -9.81 69.30
CA PRO A 50 -9.55 -8.39 69.02
C PRO A 50 -10.60 -8.22 67.94
N LYS A 51 -11.57 -7.34 68.22
CA LYS A 51 -12.53 -6.87 67.20
C LYS A 51 -11.75 -6.70 65.92
N ALA A 52 -11.91 -7.64 65.02
CA ALA A 52 -11.35 -7.46 63.69
C ALA A 52 -11.81 -6.08 63.24
N ALA A 53 -10.88 -5.16 63.14
CA ALA A 53 -11.14 -3.93 62.47
C ALA A 53 -11.79 -4.37 61.15
N SER A 54 -13.09 -4.13 61.01
CA SER A 54 -13.74 -4.25 59.74
C SER A 54 -12.83 -3.50 58.80
N ALA A 55 -12.11 -4.21 57.96
CA ALA A 55 -11.50 -3.60 56.80
C ALA A 55 -12.74 -3.03 56.05
N GLU A 56 -13.03 -1.78 56.32
CA GLU A 56 -13.85 -1.02 55.41
C GLU A 56 -13.19 -1.29 54.08
N ALA A 57 -13.88 -2.07 53.24
CA ALA A 57 -13.48 -2.19 51.86
C ALA A 57 -13.41 -0.74 51.38
N THR A 58 -12.19 -0.24 51.23
CA THR A 58 -11.95 1.08 50.66
C THR A 58 -12.60 0.98 49.30
N GLN A 59 -13.82 1.52 49.20
CA GLN A 59 -14.46 1.63 47.89
C GLN A 59 -13.41 2.32 47.05
N ALA A 60 -13.07 1.68 45.93
CA ALA A 60 -12.19 2.29 44.96
C ALA A 60 -12.81 3.67 44.65
N GLN A 61 -12.19 4.70 45.14
CA GLN A 61 -12.62 6.05 44.79
C GLN A 61 -12.41 6.15 43.27
N ILE A 62 -13.51 6.24 42.57
CA ILE A 62 -13.46 6.69 41.17
C ILE A 62 -12.81 8.06 41.26
N GLY A 63 -11.57 8.16 40.85
CA GLY A 63 -10.84 9.44 40.84
C GLY A 63 -11.64 10.46 40.03
N ALA A 64 -11.50 11.73 40.41
CA ALA A 64 -12.03 12.79 39.61
C ALA A 64 -11.60 12.58 38.13
N PRO A 65 -12.46 12.86 37.13
CA PRO A 65 -12.10 12.68 35.74
C PRO A 65 -10.80 13.45 35.46
N VAL A 66 -9.77 12.73 35.07
CA VAL A 66 -8.51 13.35 34.63
C VAL A 66 -8.84 13.98 33.29
N ILE A 67 -8.74 15.31 33.22
CA ILE A 67 -8.81 16.01 31.93
C ILE A 67 -7.53 15.64 31.18
N ASP A 68 -7.65 14.71 30.24
CA ASP A 68 -6.57 14.38 29.32
C ASP A 68 -6.45 15.51 28.29
N THR A 69 -5.29 16.17 28.24
CA THR A 69 -4.96 17.23 27.28
C THR A 69 -4.12 16.70 26.12
N SER A 70 -4.20 15.40 25.85
CA SER A 70 -3.48 14.78 24.74
C SER A 70 -3.80 15.47 23.40
N PRO A 71 -2.79 15.81 22.61
CA PRO A 71 -3.01 16.35 21.26
C PRO A 71 -3.95 15.48 20.41
N ALA A 72 -3.94 14.18 20.60
CA ALA A 72 -4.79 13.24 19.86
C ALA A 72 -6.29 13.49 20.11
N ILE A 73 -6.69 13.86 21.34
CA ILE A 73 -8.07 14.21 21.66
C ILE A 73 -8.48 15.47 20.91
N TYR A 74 -7.67 16.52 21.00
CA TYR A 74 -7.93 17.78 20.31
C TYR A 74 -8.04 17.58 18.79
N VAL A 75 -7.11 16.82 18.19
CA VAL A 75 -7.10 16.57 16.74
C VAL A 75 -8.30 15.75 16.32
N ALA A 76 -8.68 14.74 17.12
CA ALA A 76 -9.86 13.93 16.87
C ALA A 76 -11.15 14.77 16.88
N GLU A 77 -11.35 15.58 17.91
CA GLU A 77 -12.51 16.46 18.04
C GLU A 77 -12.58 17.51 16.91
N LYS A 78 -11.44 18.15 16.60
CA LYS A 78 -11.34 19.18 15.55
C LYS A 78 -11.72 18.62 14.17
N ASN A 79 -11.32 17.37 13.87
CA ASN A 79 -11.46 16.79 12.54
C ASN A 79 -12.57 15.73 12.43
N ALA A 80 -13.38 15.53 13.49
CA ALA A 80 -14.42 14.51 13.52
C ALA A 80 -15.46 14.65 12.40
N SER A 81 -15.76 15.89 11.96
CA SER A 81 -16.70 16.16 10.86
C SER A 81 -16.05 16.26 9.47
N SER A 82 -14.73 16.13 9.42
CA SER A 82 -13.95 16.33 8.19
C SER A 82 -13.40 15.03 7.61
N VAL A 83 -13.41 13.93 8.39
CA VAL A 83 -13.00 12.60 7.93
C VAL A 83 -14.22 11.71 7.78
N VAL A 84 -14.35 11.08 6.64
CA VAL A 84 -15.53 10.30 6.24
C VAL A 84 -15.13 8.88 5.81
N GLY A 85 -16.08 7.95 5.86
CA GLY A 85 -15.92 6.64 5.24
C GLY A 85 -16.28 6.70 3.76
N ILE A 86 -15.63 5.84 2.96
CA ILE A 86 -15.96 5.64 1.55
C ILE A 86 -16.35 4.18 1.36
N ILE A 87 -17.49 3.96 0.71
CA ILE A 87 -18.00 2.67 0.32
C ILE A 87 -18.04 2.63 -1.20
N THR A 88 -17.29 1.71 -1.77
CA THR A 88 -17.23 1.48 -3.21
C THR A 88 -18.00 0.24 -3.55
N ASN A 89 -19.00 0.38 -4.40
CA ASN A 89 -19.86 -0.69 -4.85
C ASN A 89 -19.69 -0.92 -6.35
N THR A 90 -19.89 -2.16 -6.77
CA THR A 90 -20.06 -2.51 -8.18
C THR A 90 -21.50 -2.95 -8.39
N GLN A 91 -22.17 -2.32 -9.34
CA GLN A 91 -23.48 -2.78 -9.80
C GLN A 91 -23.26 -3.89 -10.84
N GLY A 92 -23.62 -5.09 -10.47
CA GLY A 92 -23.56 -6.27 -11.32
C GLY A 92 -24.95 -6.83 -11.58
N TRP A 93 -25.15 -7.47 -12.75
CA TRP A 93 -26.38 -8.19 -13.06
C TRP A 93 -26.28 -9.63 -12.56
N ASP A 94 -27.11 -9.98 -11.58
CA ASP A 94 -27.31 -11.35 -11.13
C ASP A 94 -28.47 -12.01 -11.89
N ARG A 95 -28.27 -13.25 -12.36
CA ARG A 95 -29.27 -13.97 -13.18
C ARG A 95 -30.57 -14.26 -12.43
N THR A 96 -30.51 -14.32 -11.10
CA THR A 96 -31.63 -14.68 -10.23
C THR A 96 -32.30 -13.43 -9.62
N TYR A 97 -31.49 -12.44 -9.26
CA TYR A 97 -31.93 -11.27 -8.47
C TYR A 97 -31.88 -9.96 -9.25
N GLY A 98 -31.49 -9.98 -10.55
CA GLY A 98 -31.37 -8.77 -11.37
C GLY A 98 -30.14 -7.93 -11.04
N VAL A 99 -30.24 -6.60 -11.11
CA VAL A 99 -29.15 -5.70 -10.74
C VAL A 99 -28.96 -5.74 -9.23
N GLN A 100 -27.75 -6.09 -8.78
CA GLN A 100 -27.36 -6.15 -7.39
C GLN A 100 -26.15 -5.26 -7.15
N ASP A 101 -26.21 -4.52 -6.05
CA ASP A 101 -25.06 -3.78 -5.54
C ASP A 101 -24.15 -4.75 -4.75
N ARG A 102 -22.91 -4.87 -5.16
CA ARG A 102 -21.89 -5.63 -4.46
C ARG A 102 -20.82 -4.69 -3.94
N MET A 103 -20.63 -4.67 -2.63
CA MET A 103 -19.55 -3.91 -2.03
C MET A 103 -18.20 -4.50 -2.45
N MET A 104 -17.33 -3.66 -3.04
CA MET A 104 -16.01 -4.04 -3.53
C MET A 104 -14.90 -3.60 -2.57
N ALA A 105 -14.99 -2.38 -2.06
CA ALA A 105 -13.98 -1.82 -1.18
C ALA A 105 -14.58 -0.87 -0.15
N GLN A 106 -13.85 -0.67 0.93
CA GLN A 106 -14.09 0.36 1.93
C GLN A 106 -12.78 1.10 2.19
N GLY A 107 -12.88 2.39 2.37
CA GLY A 107 -11.75 3.26 2.66
C GLY A 107 -12.20 4.50 3.41
N SER A 108 -11.33 5.48 3.45
CA SER A 108 -11.54 6.76 4.09
C SER A 108 -11.44 7.90 3.08
N GLY A 109 -11.95 9.06 3.47
CA GLY A 109 -11.78 10.29 2.73
C GLY A 109 -11.68 11.49 3.66
N VAL A 110 -11.11 12.56 3.15
CA VAL A 110 -10.96 13.83 3.86
C VAL A 110 -11.67 14.94 3.09
N VAL A 111 -12.53 15.68 3.76
CA VAL A 111 -13.21 16.84 3.17
C VAL A 111 -12.19 17.96 3.00
N ILE A 112 -11.92 18.37 1.77
CA ILE A 112 -10.86 19.35 1.46
C ILE A 112 -11.37 20.72 0.97
N ALA A 113 -12.64 20.79 0.59
CA ALA A 113 -13.25 22.04 0.13
C ALA A 113 -14.74 22.06 0.45
N GLU A 114 -15.30 23.25 0.53
CA GLU A 114 -16.73 23.47 0.68
C GLU A 114 -17.53 22.86 -0.48
N GLY A 115 -18.80 22.55 -0.21
CA GLY A 115 -19.68 21.97 -1.21
C GLY A 115 -19.49 20.45 -1.38
N GLY A 116 -18.82 19.76 -0.44
CA GLY A 116 -18.79 18.30 -0.37
C GLY A 116 -17.73 17.62 -1.24
N TYR A 117 -16.58 18.23 -1.41
CA TYR A 117 -15.43 17.59 -2.07
C TYR A 117 -14.60 16.79 -1.09
N VAL A 118 -14.48 15.49 -1.36
CA VAL A 118 -13.80 14.50 -0.52
C VAL A 118 -12.60 13.92 -1.26
N LEU A 119 -11.40 14.16 -0.74
CA LEU A 119 -10.15 13.59 -1.25
C LEU A 119 -9.94 12.20 -0.66
N THR A 120 -9.54 11.25 -1.49
CA THR A 120 -9.25 9.86 -1.14
C THR A 120 -8.16 9.28 -2.02
N ASN A 121 -7.80 8.01 -1.82
CA ASN A 121 -6.93 7.28 -2.74
C ASN A 121 -7.70 6.76 -3.97
N TYR A 122 -7.03 6.70 -5.12
CA TYR A 122 -7.59 6.15 -6.35
C TYR A 122 -7.96 4.66 -6.19
N HIS A 123 -7.08 3.85 -5.57
CA HIS A 123 -7.34 2.43 -5.36
C HIS A 123 -8.57 2.13 -4.48
N VAL A 124 -9.06 3.10 -3.70
CA VAL A 124 -10.30 2.96 -2.93
C VAL A 124 -11.52 2.92 -3.85
N ILE A 125 -11.42 3.54 -5.04
CA ILE A 125 -12.54 3.70 -5.98
C ILE A 125 -12.36 2.95 -7.30
N GLU A 126 -11.18 2.41 -7.61
CA GLU A 126 -10.79 1.94 -8.97
C GLU A 126 -11.69 0.82 -9.52
N ASP A 127 -12.21 -0.05 -8.65
CA ASP A 127 -13.02 -1.22 -9.05
C ASP A 127 -14.54 -0.97 -8.95
N GLY A 128 -14.96 0.27 -8.63
CA GLY A 128 -16.35 0.61 -8.41
C GLY A 128 -16.98 1.40 -9.54
N ASN A 129 -18.31 1.37 -9.58
CA ASN A 129 -19.12 2.22 -10.44
C ASN A 129 -20.25 2.94 -9.69
N ALA A 130 -20.36 2.71 -8.37
CA ALA A 130 -21.27 3.42 -7.47
C ALA A 130 -20.55 3.68 -6.14
N PHE A 131 -20.65 4.90 -5.65
CA PHE A 131 -19.88 5.37 -4.49
C PHE A 131 -20.81 5.99 -3.47
N GLN A 132 -20.56 5.68 -2.21
CA GLN A 132 -21.24 6.30 -1.08
C GLN A 132 -20.22 6.81 -0.08
N VAL A 133 -20.54 7.95 0.51
CA VAL A 133 -19.80 8.54 1.61
C VAL A 133 -20.57 8.30 2.90
N LEU A 134 -19.92 7.69 3.87
CA LEU A 134 -20.43 7.50 5.22
C LEU A 134 -20.07 8.74 6.04
N LEU A 135 -21.09 9.52 6.37
CA LEU A 135 -20.94 10.72 7.17
C LEU A 135 -20.65 10.39 8.63
N PRO A 136 -20.09 11.32 9.42
CA PRO A 136 -19.91 11.15 10.87
C PRO A 136 -21.21 10.90 11.64
N SER A 137 -22.35 11.32 11.10
CA SER A 137 -23.68 11.04 11.65
C SER A 137 -24.12 9.58 11.51
N GLY A 138 -23.40 8.77 10.70
CA GLY A 138 -23.80 7.42 10.31
C GLY A 138 -24.65 7.36 9.04
N ASP A 139 -25.04 8.51 8.47
CA ASP A 139 -25.79 8.55 7.22
C ASP A 139 -24.90 8.17 6.03
N LYS A 140 -25.45 7.44 5.07
CA LYS A 140 -24.81 7.15 3.78
C LYS A 140 -25.40 8.04 2.72
N VAL A 141 -24.55 8.77 2.03
CA VAL A 141 -24.95 9.65 0.94
C VAL A 141 -24.23 9.25 -0.34
N ASP A 142 -24.93 9.33 -1.46
CA ASP A 142 -24.32 9.01 -2.75
C ASP A 142 -23.29 10.06 -3.16
N ALA A 143 -22.25 9.60 -3.84
CA ALA A 143 -21.17 10.44 -4.33
C ALA A 143 -20.83 10.10 -5.79
N THR A 144 -20.32 11.10 -6.50
CA THR A 144 -19.80 10.94 -7.85
C THR A 144 -18.31 11.25 -7.89
N VAL A 145 -17.59 10.68 -8.85
CA VAL A 145 -16.17 10.99 -9.06
C VAL A 145 -16.07 12.36 -9.72
N ALA A 146 -15.51 13.35 -9.03
CA ALA A 146 -15.19 14.65 -9.60
C ALA A 146 -13.95 14.57 -10.50
N GLY A 147 -12.98 13.75 -10.12
CA GLY A 147 -11.78 13.47 -10.90
C GLY A 147 -10.90 12.44 -10.21
N ALA A 148 -10.01 11.81 -10.98
CA ALA A 148 -9.11 10.78 -10.45
C ALA A 148 -7.76 10.79 -11.16
N ASP A 149 -6.72 10.38 -10.43
CA ASP A 149 -5.35 10.24 -10.89
C ASP A 149 -4.71 8.96 -10.38
N SER A 150 -4.68 7.96 -11.23
CA SER A 150 -4.06 6.66 -10.93
C SER A 150 -2.55 6.72 -10.72
N ASN A 151 -1.86 7.73 -11.28
CA ASN A 151 -0.41 7.86 -11.16
C ASN A 151 0.04 8.26 -9.74
N LEU A 152 -0.73 9.10 -9.05
CA LEU A 152 -0.44 9.54 -7.69
C LEU A 152 -1.34 8.86 -6.66
N ASP A 153 -2.18 7.92 -7.09
CA ASP A 153 -3.14 7.20 -6.23
C ASP A 153 -4.08 8.17 -5.49
N LEU A 154 -4.61 9.18 -6.19
CA LEU A 154 -5.52 10.19 -5.64
C LEU A 154 -6.83 10.25 -6.44
N ALA A 155 -7.93 10.50 -5.74
CA ALA A 155 -9.23 10.76 -6.34
C ALA A 155 -10.02 11.76 -5.49
N VAL A 156 -10.91 12.50 -6.15
CA VAL A 156 -11.86 13.40 -5.48
C VAL A 156 -13.28 12.94 -5.78
N LEU A 157 -14.03 12.69 -4.73
CA LEU A 157 -15.46 12.45 -4.80
C LEU A 157 -16.22 13.75 -4.53
N LYS A 158 -17.41 13.87 -5.15
CA LYS A 158 -18.36 14.94 -4.95
C LYS A 158 -19.64 14.41 -4.31
N VAL A 159 -19.93 14.88 -3.11
CA VAL A 159 -21.18 14.68 -2.41
C VAL A 159 -22.06 15.90 -2.65
N THR A 160 -23.31 15.67 -3.03
CA THR A 160 -24.29 16.77 -3.26
C THR A 160 -25.33 16.81 -2.17
N ASP A 161 -25.84 15.66 -1.75
CA ASP A 161 -26.81 15.58 -0.66
C ASP A 161 -26.09 15.72 0.69
N GLN A 162 -26.63 16.54 1.58
CA GLN A 162 -26.06 16.82 2.91
C GLN A 162 -24.62 17.38 2.88
N ALA A 163 -24.18 17.98 1.78
CA ALA A 163 -22.84 18.56 1.64
C ALA A 163 -22.56 19.68 2.68
N ASP A 164 -23.59 20.34 3.18
CA ASP A 164 -23.54 21.34 4.24
C ASP A 164 -23.12 20.80 5.61
N LYS A 165 -23.24 19.48 5.81
CA LYS A 165 -22.77 18.80 7.02
C LYS A 165 -21.27 18.46 6.99
N LEU A 166 -20.62 18.60 5.84
CA LEU A 166 -19.23 18.29 5.63
C LEU A 166 -18.38 19.54 5.88
N VAL A 167 -17.44 19.46 6.81
CA VAL A 167 -16.57 20.57 7.18
C VAL A 167 -15.19 20.33 6.59
N PRO A 168 -14.66 21.24 5.75
CA PRO A 168 -13.31 21.11 5.22
C PRO A 168 -12.24 21.16 6.32
N VAL A 169 -11.19 20.36 6.17
CA VAL A 169 -10.01 20.38 7.04
C VAL A 169 -9.20 21.68 6.86
N THR A 170 -8.43 22.01 7.86
CA THR A 170 -7.35 22.99 7.71
C THR A 170 -6.16 22.32 7.04
N ILE A 171 -5.70 22.86 5.91
CA ILE A 171 -4.50 22.38 5.21
C ILE A 171 -3.27 22.86 5.99
N GLY A 172 -2.37 21.92 6.29
CA GLY A 172 -1.09 22.17 6.96
C GLY A 172 0.08 22.17 5.99
N SER A 173 1.27 21.84 6.52
CA SER A 173 2.49 21.66 5.71
C SER A 173 3.28 20.45 6.20
N SER A 174 3.51 19.50 5.30
CA SER A 174 4.39 18.37 5.56
C SER A 174 5.87 18.76 5.51
N GLU A 175 6.23 19.82 4.78
CA GLU A 175 7.60 20.34 4.70
C GLU A 175 8.08 20.96 6.02
N ALA A 176 7.14 21.45 6.83
CA ALA A 176 7.45 21.97 8.17
C ALA A 176 7.73 20.88 9.20
N MET A 177 7.43 19.62 8.87
CA MET A 177 7.54 18.48 9.78
C MET A 177 8.98 17.96 9.84
N LYS A 178 9.29 17.28 10.94
CA LYS A 178 10.60 16.66 11.18
C LYS A 178 10.41 15.21 11.62
N VAL A 179 11.44 14.39 11.40
CA VAL A 179 11.50 13.04 12.00
C VAL A 179 11.36 13.16 13.51
N GLY A 180 10.46 12.36 14.10
CA GLY A 180 10.08 12.45 15.52
C GLY A 180 8.90 13.37 15.81
N SER A 181 8.39 14.16 14.85
CA SER A 181 7.17 14.95 15.03
C SER A 181 5.98 14.03 15.28
N THR A 182 5.15 14.37 16.28
CA THR A 182 3.90 13.66 16.56
C THR A 182 2.92 13.83 15.41
N VAL A 183 2.29 12.74 15.01
CA VAL A 183 1.25 12.71 13.99
C VAL A 183 0.06 11.88 14.45
N ILE A 184 -1.12 12.26 13.98
CA ILE A 184 -2.39 11.59 14.27
C ILE A 184 -3.01 11.18 12.93
N ALA A 185 -3.28 9.88 12.77
CA ALA A 185 -3.99 9.36 11.62
C ALA A 185 -5.46 9.14 11.98
N ILE A 186 -6.37 9.60 11.12
CA ILE A 186 -7.81 9.43 11.29
C ILE A 186 -8.38 8.79 10.02
N GLY A 187 -9.20 7.76 10.21
CA GLY A 187 -9.84 7.04 9.12
C GLY A 187 -10.99 6.16 9.59
N ASN A 188 -11.55 5.40 8.65
CA ASN A 188 -12.70 4.52 8.86
C ASN A 188 -12.37 3.06 8.52
N PRO A 189 -11.43 2.39 9.23
CA PRO A 189 -11.11 1.00 8.98
C PRO A 189 -12.33 0.12 9.26
N GLY A 190 -12.77 -0.66 8.26
CA GLY A 190 -13.95 -1.52 8.42
C GLY A 190 -15.30 -0.79 8.35
N GLY A 191 -15.35 0.40 7.75
CA GLY A 191 -16.59 1.14 7.49
C GLY A 191 -17.30 1.60 8.76
N GLU A 192 -18.63 1.32 8.87
CA GLU A 192 -19.49 1.79 9.96
C GLU A 192 -19.03 1.32 11.35
N VAL A 193 -18.48 0.12 11.44
CA VAL A 193 -18.14 -0.52 12.73
C VAL A 193 -16.97 0.16 13.43
N LEU A 194 -16.02 0.69 12.66
CA LEU A 194 -14.80 1.31 13.16
C LEU A 194 -14.62 2.74 12.62
N ALA A 195 -15.75 3.42 12.34
CA ALA A 195 -15.72 4.80 11.86
C ALA A 195 -14.96 5.73 12.83
N ASN A 196 -14.26 6.72 12.29
CA ASN A 196 -13.50 7.71 13.03
C ASN A 196 -12.44 7.10 13.98
N THR A 197 -11.80 5.99 13.54
CA THR A 197 -10.65 5.43 14.27
C THR A 197 -9.49 6.41 14.24
N VAL A 198 -8.98 6.74 15.43
CA VAL A 198 -7.84 7.63 15.63
C VAL A 198 -6.65 6.81 16.11
N THR A 199 -5.51 6.97 15.45
CA THR A 199 -4.24 6.39 15.87
C THR A 199 -3.17 7.47 15.94
N GLN A 200 -2.20 7.31 16.85
CA GLN A 200 -1.13 8.27 17.06
C GLN A 200 0.23 7.61 16.85
N GLY A 201 1.17 8.35 16.33
CA GLY A 201 2.55 7.97 16.13
C GLY A 201 3.46 9.17 15.92
N ILE A 202 4.60 8.92 15.30
CA ILE A 202 5.57 9.95 14.91
C ILE A 202 5.95 9.79 13.44
N ILE A 203 6.48 10.84 12.85
CA ILE A 203 7.17 10.75 11.56
C ILE A 203 8.45 9.95 11.75
N SER A 204 8.54 8.81 11.07
CA SER A 204 9.70 7.90 11.09
C SER A 204 10.75 8.28 10.04
N ALA A 205 10.30 8.77 8.89
CA ALA A 205 11.17 9.30 7.82
C ALA A 205 10.38 10.22 6.88
N LEU A 206 11.09 11.07 6.19
CA LEU A 206 10.60 11.91 5.10
C LEU A 206 11.23 11.48 3.78
N GLN A 207 10.60 11.81 2.65
CA GLN A 207 11.11 11.58 1.29
C GLN A 207 11.45 10.11 1.00
N ARG A 208 10.52 9.20 1.31
CA ARG A 208 10.64 7.78 0.95
C ARG A 208 10.13 7.55 -0.47
N THR A 209 11.03 7.56 -1.43
CA THR A 209 10.72 7.48 -2.86
C THR A 209 10.54 6.06 -3.41
N SER A 210 11.06 5.03 -2.75
CA SER A 210 11.09 3.65 -3.26
C SER A 210 9.95 2.78 -2.74
N VAL A 211 8.85 3.38 -2.30
CA VAL A 211 7.78 2.68 -1.55
C VAL A 211 6.68 2.10 -2.45
N SER A 212 6.58 2.56 -3.71
CA SER A 212 5.51 2.09 -4.61
C SER A 212 5.86 0.77 -5.29
N SER A 213 5.06 -0.25 -5.07
CA SER A 213 5.17 -1.57 -5.74
C SER A 213 4.49 -1.61 -7.11
N ASN A 214 3.72 -0.62 -7.45
CA ASN A 214 2.99 -0.57 -8.71
C ASN A 214 3.73 0.32 -9.69
N ASN A 215 3.81 -0.12 -10.92
CA ASN A 215 4.33 0.48 -12.16
C ASN A 215 4.06 1.98 -12.34
N THR A 216 3.91 2.74 -11.25
CA THR A 216 3.75 4.18 -11.27
C THR A 216 5.08 4.80 -11.70
N THR A 217 5.06 5.49 -12.81
CA THR A 217 6.23 6.18 -13.37
C THR A 217 6.62 7.41 -12.56
N ARG A 218 5.83 7.78 -11.54
CA ARG A 218 6.04 8.96 -10.71
C ARG A 218 6.49 8.60 -9.31
N ASN A 219 7.46 9.36 -8.84
CA ASN A 219 7.96 9.22 -7.49
C ASN A 219 7.21 10.17 -6.59
N VAL A 220 6.48 9.60 -5.66
CA VAL A 220 5.97 10.32 -4.51
C VAL A 220 7.00 10.19 -3.40
N ASP A 221 7.42 11.31 -2.84
CA ASP A 221 8.24 11.33 -1.63
C ASP A 221 7.32 11.16 -0.42
N TYR A 222 6.99 9.90 -0.09
CA TYR A 222 6.06 9.59 0.99
C TYR A 222 6.57 10.03 2.37
N ILE A 223 5.66 10.46 3.24
CA ILE A 223 5.87 10.54 4.67
C ILE A 223 5.76 9.14 5.24
N GLN A 224 6.81 8.64 5.90
CA GLN A 224 6.74 7.39 6.67
C GLN A 224 6.44 7.73 8.12
N HIS A 225 5.49 7.02 8.75
CA HIS A 225 5.11 7.18 10.16
C HIS A 225 4.80 5.81 10.79
N ASP A 226 4.76 5.75 12.12
CA ASP A 226 4.48 4.54 12.89
C ASP A 226 3.09 4.54 13.55
N ALA A 227 2.26 5.56 13.29
CA ALA A 227 0.85 5.50 13.67
C ALA A 227 0.22 4.27 13.01
N PRO A 228 -0.47 3.39 13.77
CA PRO A 228 -1.06 2.17 13.24
C PRO A 228 -2.02 2.43 12.08
N ILE A 229 -1.73 1.84 10.93
CA ILE A 229 -2.55 1.87 9.72
C ILE A 229 -3.08 0.47 9.44
N ASN A 230 -4.37 0.37 9.20
CA ASN A 230 -5.08 -0.87 8.86
C ASN A 230 -5.88 -0.68 7.57
N SER A 231 -6.35 -1.79 7.01
CA SER A 231 -7.26 -1.76 5.86
C SER A 231 -8.46 -0.86 6.16
N GLY A 232 -8.73 0.10 5.27
CA GLY A 232 -9.76 1.11 5.42
C GLY A 232 -9.28 2.48 5.92
N ASN A 233 -8.04 2.61 6.45
CA ASN A 233 -7.44 3.92 6.73
C ASN A 233 -6.92 4.61 5.45
N SER A 234 -6.79 3.88 4.34
CA SER A 234 -6.41 4.45 3.03
C SER A 234 -7.38 5.55 2.63
N GLY A 235 -6.85 6.68 2.20
CA GLY A 235 -7.60 7.90 1.87
C GLY A 235 -7.93 8.78 3.07
N GLY A 236 -7.72 8.31 4.31
CA GLY A 236 -7.86 9.11 5.52
C GLY A 236 -6.73 10.11 5.71
N GLY A 237 -6.92 11.04 6.67
CA GLY A 237 -5.97 12.11 6.92
C GLY A 237 -4.84 11.70 7.86
N LEU A 238 -3.64 12.21 7.58
CA LEU A 238 -2.54 12.32 8.53
C LEU A 238 -2.46 13.78 8.98
N PHE A 239 -2.52 14.01 10.28
CA PHE A 239 -2.61 15.35 10.88
C PHE A 239 -1.40 15.64 11.76
N ASP A 240 -0.99 16.90 11.83
CA ASP A 240 -0.07 17.41 12.84
C ASP A 240 -0.76 17.49 14.21
N TYR A 241 0.00 17.84 15.26
CA TYR A 241 -0.53 17.98 16.62
C TYR A 241 -1.48 19.18 16.80
N GLN A 242 -1.58 20.05 15.81
CA GLN A 242 -2.52 21.18 15.76
C GLN A 242 -3.81 20.83 14.98
N GLY A 243 -3.89 19.61 14.44
CA GLY A 243 -5.01 19.13 13.67
C GLY A 243 -5.08 19.70 12.26
N ASN A 244 -3.95 20.09 11.67
CA ASN A 244 -3.88 20.46 10.27
C ASN A 244 -3.49 19.23 9.44
N LEU A 245 -4.09 19.09 8.27
CA LEU A 245 -3.83 17.97 7.35
C LEU A 245 -2.43 18.13 6.73
N ILE A 246 -1.57 17.15 6.94
CA ILE A 246 -0.20 17.12 6.39
C ILE A 246 0.01 16.00 5.36
N GLY A 247 -0.94 15.08 5.21
CA GLY A 247 -0.85 14.02 4.21
C GLY A 247 -2.09 13.16 4.13
N ILE A 248 -2.17 12.34 3.08
CA ILE A 248 -3.23 11.36 2.86
C ILE A 248 -2.63 9.97 3.07
N ASN A 249 -3.16 9.23 4.05
CA ASN A 249 -2.70 7.89 4.37
C ASN A 249 -2.93 6.93 3.20
N THR A 250 -1.96 6.06 2.92
CA THR A 250 -2.08 5.02 1.91
C THR A 250 -1.47 3.71 2.39
N LEU A 251 -2.13 2.59 2.11
CA LEU A 251 -1.65 1.25 2.47
C LEU A 251 -0.83 0.57 1.38
N LYS A 252 -0.58 1.24 0.26
CA LYS A 252 0.13 0.62 -0.88
C LYS A 252 1.65 0.50 -0.66
N TYR A 253 2.08 -0.09 0.44
CA TYR A 253 3.45 -0.56 0.52
C TYR A 253 3.53 -2.08 0.37
N GLY A 254 4.03 -2.54 -0.78
CA GLY A 254 4.73 -3.82 -0.97
C GLY A 254 4.14 -5.11 -0.43
N GLY A 255 2.93 -5.11 0.05
CA GLY A 255 2.25 -6.30 0.50
C GLY A 255 1.54 -7.00 -0.64
N SER A 256 2.27 -7.77 -1.48
CA SER A 256 1.62 -8.90 -2.14
C SER A 256 1.02 -9.78 -1.06
N TYR A 257 -0.25 -10.16 -1.19
CA TYR A 257 -0.94 -11.14 -0.34
C TYR A 257 -0.18 -12.47 -0.17
N TYR A 258 0.92 -12.62 -0.91
CA TYR A 258 1.80 -13.79 -0.94
C TYR A 258 3.20 -13.56 -0.37
N SER A 259 3.56 -12.34 0.06
CA SER A 259 4.84 -12.15 0.74
C SER A 259 4.66 -12.36 2.24
N SER A 260 5.37 -13.33 2.78
CA SER A 260 5.41 -13.67 4.21
C SER A 260 6.03 -12.59 5.11
N ASN A 261 6.40 -11.44 4.57
CA ASN A 261 6.98 -10.34 5.30
C ASN A 261 5.98 -9.18 5.36
N SER A 262 5.04 -9.24 6.30
CA SER A 262 4.30 -8.05 6.71
C SER A 262 5.17 -7.23 7.66
N TYR A 263 5.53 -6.03 7.26
CA TYR A 263 6.21 -5.08 8.15
C TYR A 263 5.14 -4.38 9.00
N GLU A 264 5.05 -4.71 10.27
CA GLU A 264 4.20 -4.00 11.21
C GLU A 264 4.81 -2.64 11.60
N GLY A 265 3.99 -1.62 11.81
CA GLY A 265 4.45 -0.29 12.25
C GLY A 265 5.04 0.58 11.14
N LEU A 266 4.79 0.26 9.87
CA LEU A 266 5.15 1.11 8.74
C LEU A 266 3.89 1.65 8.06
N GLY A 267 3.54 2.89 8.38
CA GLY A 267 2.54 3.68 7.69
C GLY A 267 3.18 4.64 6.68
N PHE A 268 2.45 4.92 5.61
CA PHE A 268 2.86 5.88 4.59
C PHE A 268 1.73 6.82 4.25
N ALA A 269 2.09 8.09 4.01
CA ALA A 269 1.13 9.09 3.56
C ALA A 269 1.70 9.89 2.37
N ILE A 270 0.83 10.25 1.44
CA ILE A 270 1.13 11.19 0.35
C ILE A 270 1.18 12.59 0.95
N PRO A 271 2.30 13.34 0.84
CA PRO A 271 2.42 14.68 1.39
C PRO A 271 1.33 15.62 0.87
N ILE A 272 0.87 16.53 1.72
CA ILE A 272 -0.21 17.45 1.36
C ILE A 272 0.20 18.42 0.25
N GLU A 273 1.47 18.81 0.17
CA GLU A 273 2.01 19.64 -0.91
C GLU A 273 1.92 18.95 -2.27
N THR A 274 1.93 17.61 -2.29
CA THR A 274 1.66 16.82 -3.51
C THR A 274 0.16 16.64 -3.72
N ALA A 275 -0.58 16.27 -2.67
CA ALA A 275 -1.98 15.85 -2.80
C ALA A 275 -2.93 17.02 -3.08
N TYR A 276 -2.74 18.16 -2.41
CA TYR A 276 -3.71 19.26 -2.49
C TYR A 276 -3.77 19.96 -3.85
N PRO A 277 -2.64 20.33 -4.52
CA PRO A 277 -2.67 20.90 -5.86
C PRO A 277 -3.28 19.94 -6.90
N ILE A 278 -3.04 18.65 -6.74
CA ILE A 278 -3.65 17.62 -7.60
C ILE A 278 -5.16 17.57 -7.37
N ALA A 279 -5.61 17.56 -6.12
CA ALA A 279 -7.02 17.58 -5.80
C ALA A 279 -7.74 18.80 -6.36
N GLN A 280 -7.11 19.98 -6.33
CA GLN A 280 -7.66 21.21 -6.96
C GLN A 280 -7.85 21.01 -8.47
N GLN A 281 -6.85 20.46 -9.18
CA GLN A 281 -6.99 20.19 -10.61
C GLN A 281 -8.09 19.14 -10.89
N LEU A 282 -8.23 18.12 -10.06
CA LEU A 282 -9.29 17.13 -10.19
C LEU A 282 -10.69 17.74 -10.00
N ILE A 283 -10.81 18.73 -9.11
CA ILE A 283 -12.07 19.48 -8.90
C ILE A 283 -12.38 20.35 -10.11
N GLU A 284 -11.40 21.09 -10.61
CA GLU A 284 -11.57 22.09 -11.65
C GLU A 284 -11.70 21.49 -13.06
N ASN A 285 -10.88 20.47 -13.36
CA ASN A 285 -10.70 19.94 -14.71
C ASN A 285 -11.18 18.49 -14.89
N GLY A 286 -11.54 17.80 -13.77
CA GLY A 286 -11.86 16.36 -13.80
C GLY A 286 -10.63 15.47 -13.99
N LYS A 287 -9.49 16.02 -14.31
CA LYS A 287 -8.22 15.31 -14.56
C LYS A 287 -7.02 16.21 -14.25
N VAL A 288 -5.85 15.58 -14.08
CA VAL A 288 -4.59 16.31 -13.90
C VAL A 288 -4.01 16.66 -15.26
N LEU A 289 -3.82 17.95 -15.52
CA LEU A 289 -3.22 18.46 -16.76
C LEU A 289 -1.70 18.31 -16.69
N ARG A 290 -1.17 17.27 -17.31
CA ARG A 290 0.27 16.99 -17.33
C ARG A 290 0.88 17.28 -18.67
N PRO A 291 2.02 17.99 -18.69
CA PRO A 291 2.79 18.16 -19.91
C PRO A 291 3.37 16.81 -20.34
N GLN A 292 3.14 16.40 -21.57
CA GLN A 292 3.56 15.12 -22.11
C GLN A 292 4.33 15.30 -23.41
N LEU A 293 5.34 14.44 -23.59
CA LEU A 293 6.06 14.34 -24.87
C LEU A 293 5.29 13.49 -25.91
N GLY A 294 4.37 12.64 -25.47
CA GLY A 294 3.67 11.71 -26.36
C GLY A 294 4.54 10.52 -26.77
N ILE A 295 5.23 9.91 -25.81
CA ILE A 295 6.10 8.75 -26.02
C ILE A 295 5.83 7.65 -24.99
N THR A 296 6.06 6.41 -25.39
CA THR A 296 6.19 5.28 -24.47
C THR A 296 7.66 4.96 -24.28
N VAL A 297 8.12 4.86 -23.02
CA VAL A 297 9.54 4.74 -22.71
C VAL A 297 9.83 3.61 -21.73
N LYS A 298 11.08 3.12 -21.75
CA LYS A 298 11.65 2.20 -20.76
C LYS A 298 13.02 2.71 -20.32
N ASP A 299 13.40 2.37 -19.09
CA ASP A 299 14.77 2.62 -18.63
C ASP A 299 15.74 1.69 -19.38
N TYR A 300 16.87 2.24 -19.75
CA TYR A 300 18.00 1.54 -20.34
C TYR A 300 19.21 1.76 -19.45
N GLU A 301 19.63 0.69 -18.77
CA GLU A 301 20.71 0.76 -17.76
C GLU A 301 22.10 0.88 -18.40
N GLY A 302 22.20 0.55 -19.70
CA GLY A 302 23.48 0.46 -20.38
C GLY A 302 24.27 -0.80 -19.97
N PRO A 303 25.47 -1.03 -20.52
CA PRO A 303 26.36 -2.06 -20.05
C PRO A 303 27.04 -1.65 -18.73
N ASP A 304 27.40 -2.63 -17.88
CA ASP A 304 28.11 -2.40 -16.61
C ASP A 304 29.45 -1.68 -16.77
N GLU A 305 30.11 -1.89 -17.92
CA GLU A 305 31.33 -1.18 -18.30
C GLU A 305 31.09 -0.31 -19.54
N PRO A 306 31.64 0.92 -19.61
CA PRO A 306 31.51 1.77 -20.79
C PRO A 306 32.08 1.08 -22.03
N MET A 307 31.22 0.64 -22.91
CA MET A 307 31.59 0.08 -24.21
C MET A 307 31.39 1.11 -25.32
N GLN A 308 32.29 1.14 -26.30
CA GLN A 308 32.35 2.17 -27.34
C GLN A 308 31.07 2.24 -28.19
N ASP A 309 30.32 1.15 -28.28
CA ASP A 309 29.15 1.01 -29.16
C ASP A 309 27.81 0.85 -28.40
N TYR A 310 27.76 1.21 -27.14
CA TYR A 310 26.55 1.13 -26.33
C TYR A 310 26.11 2.51 -25.85
N ALA A 311 24.78 2.72 -25.86
CA ALA A 311 24.19 3.91 -25.29
C ALA A 311 24.51 4.00 -23.80
N PRO A 312 24.83 5.19 -23.26
CA PRO A 312 24.91 5.38 -21.82
C PRO A 312 23.53 5.13 -21.18
N ALA A 313 23.53 4.89 -19.86
CA ALA A 313 22.28 4.80 -19.10
C ALA A 313 21.38 5.99 -19.43
N SER A 314 20.14 5.71 -19.85
CA SER A 314 19.24 6.66 -20.47
C SER A 314 17.81 6.12 -20.53
N VAL A 315 16.92 6.85 -21.18
CA VAL A 315 15.51 6.47 -21.39
C VAL A 315 15.29 6.13 -22.86
N CYS A 316 14.98 4.87 -23.15
CA CYS A 316 14.73 4.42 -24.52
C CYS A 316 13.26 4.62 -24.90
N VAL A 317 13.02 5.22 -26.08
CA VAL A 317 11.69 5.41 -26.66
C VAL A 317 11.24 4.13 -27.36
N TYR A 318 10.19 3.49 -26.87
CA TYR A 318 9.59 2.29 -27.45
C TYR A 318 8.42 2.57 -28.38
N GLY A 319 7.78 3.72 -28.22
CA GLY A 319 6.67 4.14 -29.08
C GLY A 319 6.56 5.65 -29.10
N VAL A 320 6.08 6.17 -30.22
CA VAL A 320 5.76 7.58 -30.42
C VAL A 320 4.27 7.66 -30.76
N THR A 321 3.55 8.54 -30.07
CA THR A 321 2.11 8.73 -30.27
C THR A 321 1.90 9.45 -31.60
N GLU A 322 1.07 8.87 -32.48
CA GLU A 322 0.70 9.45 -33.77
C GLU A 322 0.02 10.81 -33.58
N GLY A 323 0.44 11.81 -34.34
CA GLY A 323 -0.03 13.20 -34.22
C GLY A 323 0.45 13.93 -32.96
N GLY A 324 1.18 13.24 -32.05
CA GLY A 324 1.65 13.79 -30.80
C GLY A 324 2.85 14.73 -30.92
N PRO A 325 3.20 15.42 -29.80
CA PRO A 325 4.29 16.40 -29.79
C PRO A 325 5.66 15.80 -30.18
N ALA A 326 5.97 14.60 -29.73
CA ALA A 326 7.24 13.96 -30.05
C ALA A 326 7.34 13.58 -31.55
N GLU A 327 6.24 13.10 -32.15
CA GLU A 327 6.23 12.82 -33.60
C GLU A 327 6.48 14.09 -34.41
N LYS A 328 5.78 15.19 -34.07
CA LYS A 328 5.96 16.50 -34.69
C LYS A 328 7.40 17.01 -34.57
N ALA A 329 8.05 16.73 -33.45
CA ALA A 329 9.46 17.07 -33.21
C ALA A 329 10.47 16.12 -33.87
N GLY A 330 10.02 15.02 -34.48
CA GLY A 330 10.87 14.10 -35.24
C GLY A 330 11.49 12.95 -34.40
N PHE A 331 10.92 12.62 -33.24
CA PHE A 331 11.28 11.42 -32.50
C PHE A 331 11.01 10.15 -33.30
N LYS A 332 11.81 9.15 -33.06
CA LYS A 332 11.65 7.81 -33.60
C LYS A 332 11.70 6.75 -32.51
N GLN A 333 11.09 5.61 -32.80
CA GLN A 333 11.24 4.44 -31.97
C GLN A 333 12.75 4.10 -31.83
N TYR A 334 13.16 3.75 -30.63
CA TYR A 334 14.55 3.47 -30.21
C TYR A 334 15.48 4.68 -30.19
N ASP A 335 14.96 5.90 -30.12
CA ASP A 335 15.75 7.02 -29.65
C ASP A 335 16.05 6.89 -28.17
N PHE A 336 17.26 7.26 -27.75
CA PHE A 336 17.67 7.25 -26.36
C PHE A 336 17.73 8.68 -25.84
N ILE A 337 16.82 9.03 -24.93
CA ILE A 337 16.78 10.35 -24.32
C ILE A 337 17.89 10.45 -23.29
N THR A 338 18.80 11.40 -23.44
CA THR A 338 19.95 11.60 -22.56
C THR A 338 19.93 12.91 -21.79
N ALA A 339 19.16 13.93 -22.24
CA ALA A 339 19.00 15.19 -21.55
C ALA A 339 17.68 15.91 -21.92
N ILE A 340 17.20 16.78 -21.02
CA ILE A 340 16.18 17.79 -21.26
C ILE A 340 16.74 19.15 -20.88
N ASN A 341 16.67 20.11 -21.81
CA ASN A 341 17.24 21.47 -21.64
C ASN A 341 18.68 21.42 -21.08
N GLY A 342 19.50 20.48 -21.62
CA GLY A 342 20.88 20.26 -21.19
C GLY A 342 21.06 19.56 -19.86
N LYS A 343 19.98 19.26 -19.13
CA LYS A 343 20.05 18.51 -17.88
C LYS A 343 19.96 17.01 -18.17
N ARG A 344 21.00 16.27 -17.74
CA ARG A 344 21.11 14.82 -17.97
C ARG A 344 19.92 14.05 -17.41
N VAL A 345 19.50 13.02 -18.16
CA VAL A 345 18.43 12.07 -17.83
C VAL A 345 19.00 10.67 -17.98
N THR A 346 18.92 9.86 -16.92
CA THR A 346 19.38 8.47 -16.88
C THR A 346 18.25 7.47 -16.63
N SER A 347 17.07 7.95 -16.24
CA SER A 347 15.92 7.11 -15.93
C SER A 347 14.60 7.80 -16.27
N ARG A 348 13.53 7.00 -16.46
CA ARG A 348 12.15 7.50 -16.62
C ARG A 348 11.75 8.40 -15.46
N ARG A 349 12.24 8.08 -14.27
CA ARG A 349 12.03 8.85 -13.05
C ARG A 349 12.54 10.27 -13.20
N GLU A 350 13.80 10.43 -13.60
CA GLU A 350 14.39 11.76 -13.82
C GLU A 350 13.70 12.50 -14.95
N LEU A 351 13.33 11.78 -16.03
CA LEU A 351 12.56 12.33 -17.15
C LEU A 351 11.24 12.94 -16.65
N THR A 352 10.42 12.16 -15.93
CA THR A 352 9.12 12.65 -15.43
C THR A 352 9.27 13.78 -14.42
N THR A 353 10.24 13.69 -13.50
CA THR A 353 10.52 14.75 -12.51
C THR A 353 10.93 16.08 -13.17
N LEU A 354 11.62 16.00 -14.31
CA LEU A 354 11.96 17.20 -15.07
C LEU A 354 10.76 17.75 -15.80
N LEU A 355 9.96 16.89 -16.47
CA LEU A 355 8.76 17.31 -17.19
C LEU A 355 7.70 17.92 -16.28
N ASP A 356 7.57 17.45 -15.04
CA ASP A 356 6.61 17.98 -14.06
C ASP A 356 6.87 19.47 -13.67
N LYS A 357 8.01 20.01 -14.07
CA LYS A 357 8.34 21.44 -13.84
C LYS A 357 7.83 22.38 -14.92
N PHE A 358 7.33 21.83 -16.01
CA PHE A 358 6.81 22.58 -17.14
C PHE A 358 5.27 22.59 -17.16
N GLN A 359 4.73 23.45 -17.98
CA GLN A 359 3.28 23.50 -18.24
C GLN A 359 2.98 22.99 -19.65
N PRO A 360 1.77 22.50 -19.92
CA PRO A 360 1.32 22.27 -21.28
C PRO A 360 1.45 23.56 -22.11
N GLY A 361 2.05 23.45 -23.31
CA GLY A 361 2.39 24.59 -24.16
C GLY A 361 3.85 25.05 -24.05
N ASP A 362 4.58 24.67 -23.00
CA ASP A 362 6.01 24.94 -22.91
C ASP A 362 6.78 24.14 -23.97
N THR A 363 7.85 24.74 -24.50
CA THR A 363 8.77 24.06 -25.42
C THR A 363 10.04 23.66 -24.66
N VAL A 364 10.42 22.39 -24.77
CA VAL A 364 11.63 21.84 -24.18
C VAL A 364 12.53 21.27 -25.27
N THR A 365 13.83 21.43 -25.13
CA THR A 365 14.83 20.78 -26.00
C THR A 365 15.21 19.43 -25.39
N VAL A 366 14.92 18.35 -26.10
CA VAL A 366 15.25 16.99 -25.69
C VAL A 366 16.43 16.48 -26.50
N THR A 367 17.53 16.19 -25.83
CA THR A 367 18.72 15.58 -26.45
C THR A 367 18.52 14.07 -26.55
N VAL A 368 18.58 13.54 -27.75
CA VAL A 368 18.47 12.10 -28.02
C VAL A 368 19.71 11.58 -28.74
N VAL A 369 20.07 10.35 -28.45
CA VAL A 369 21.04 9.56 -29.21
C VAL A 369 20.27 8.58 -30.07
N ARG A 370 20.46 8.66 -31.39
CA ARG A 370 19.84 7.79 -32.39
C ARG A 370 20.88 6.93 -33.04
N TYR A 371 20.77 5.62 -32.87
CA TYR A 371 21.65 4.65 -33.51
C TYR A 371 21.19 4.33 -34.93
N ASN A 372 22.16 4.10 -35.83
CA ASN A 372 21.87 3.76 -37.21
C ASN A 372 21.20 2.39 -37.37
N ASN A 373 21.54 1.46 -36.49
CA ASN A 373 21.00 0.12 -36.45
C ASN A 373 20.59 -0.24 -35.03
N VAL A 374 19.30 -0.55 -34.83
CA VAL A 374 18.77 -1.05 -33.56
C VAL A 374 17.98 -2.31 -33.85
N SER A 375 18.23 -3.38 -33.12
CA SER A 375 17.49 -4.63 -33.24
C SER A 375 17.10 -5.16 -31.86
N MET A 376 15.96 -5.86 -31.82
CA MET A 376 15.52 -6.59 -30.63
C MET A 376 15.94 -8.06 -30.77
N MET A 377 16.81 -8.54 -29.86
CA MET A 377 17.04 -9.97 -29.76
C MET A 377 15.98 -10.60 -28.86
N PRO A 378 15.26 -11.63 -29.31
CA PRO A 378 14.32 -12.36 -28.45
C PRO A 378 15.09 -13.00 -27.29
N VAL A 379 14.60 -12.82 -26.05
CA VAL A 379 15.11 -13.57 -24.90
C VAL A 379 14.67 -15.03 -25.08
N ASN A 380 15.62 -15.90 -25.36
CA ASN A 380 15.38 -17.34 -25.38
C ASN A 380 15.21 -17.80 -23.92
N ASN A 381 13.99 -18.10 -23.47
CA ASN A 381 13.67 -18.61 -22.13
C ASN A 381 14.14 -20.07 -21.94
N GLY A 382 15.34 -20.40 -22.37
CA GLY A 382 15.98 -21.69 -22.15
C GLY A 382 17.34 -21.46 -21.52
N TYR A 383 17.47 -21.85 -20.26
CA TYR A 383 18.72 -22.11 -19.55
C TYR A 383 19.98 -22.01 -20.41
N ASP A 384 20.66 -20.85 -20.38
CA ASP A 384 22.11 -20.76 -20.57
C ASP A 384 22.60 -19.40 -20.11
N SER A 385 22.85 -19.26 -18.80
CA SER A 385 23.79 -18.33 -18.25
C SER A 385 25.18 -18.84 -18.57
N TYR A 386 25.74 -18.45 -19.71
CA TYR A 386 27.20 -18.39 -19.85
C TYR A 386 27.55 -17.74 -21.21
N TYR A 387 28.09 -16.51 -21.14
CA TYR A 387 28.96 -15.90 -22.14
C TYR A 387 28.72 -16.25 -23.62
N GLY A 388 27.88 -15.48 -24.28
CA GLY A 388 27.76 -15.48 -25.73
C GLY A 388 28.11 -14.09 -26.27
N PHE A 389 29.35 -13.81 -26.53
CA PHE A 389 29.75 -12.67 -27.37
C PHE A 389 29.32 -12.93 -28.82
N PRO A 390 28.69 -11.94 -29.52
CA PRO A 390 28.41 -12.08 -30.92
C PRO A 390 29.61 -11.66 -31.77
N PHE A 391 30.69 -12.41 -31.72
CA PHE A 391 31.70 -12.36 -32.77
C PHE A 391 32.12 -13.78 -33.11
N GLY A 392 31.61 -14.24 -34.27
CA GLY A 392 32.03 -15.44 -34.91
C GLY A 392 33.49 -15.35 -35.32
N PHE A 393 34.36 -16.12 -34.65
CA PHE A 393 35.54 -16.67 -35.26
C PHE A 393 35.43 -18.19 -35.12
N GLY A 394 35.24 -18.83 -36.29
CA GLY A 394 35.24 -20.27 -36.39
C GLY A 394 36.58 -20.84 -36.01
N PHE A 395 36.59 -21.82 -35.13
CA PHE A 395 37.57 -22.89 -35.10
C PHE A 395 36.81 -24.21 -34.89
N GLY A 396 37.12 -25.12 -35.79
CA GLY A 396 36.46 -26.40 -35.96
C GLY A 396 36.68 -27.40 -34.81
N GLY A 397 35.70 -28.28 -34.75
CA GLY A 397 35.90 -29.69 -34.54
C GLY A 397 36.14 -30.16 -33.10
N TYR A 398 35.19 -30.92 -32.60
CA TYR A 398 35.24 -32.36 -32.28
C TYR A 398 33.96 -32.72 -31.55
N GLY A 399 33.24 -33.65 -32.14
CA GLY A 399 32.00 -34.19 -31.60
C GLY A 399 32.27 -35.19 -30.47
N TYR A 400 31.29 -35.29 -29.57
CA TYR A 400 30.98 -36.53 -28.87
C TYR A 400 29.50 -36.52 -28.47
N GLY A 401 28.72 -37.46 -29.04
CA GLY A 401 28.02 -38.48 -28.33
C GLY A 401 26.66 -38.11 -27.76
N ASN A 402 25.69 -38.39 -28.52
CA ASN A 402 24.29 -38.73 -28.32
C ASN A 402 23.99 -39.56 -27.06
N TYR A 403 23.05 -39.14 -26.22
CA TYR A 403 22.13 -40.08 -25.54
C TYR A 403 20.75 -39.39 -25.41
N GLY A 404 19.81 -39.90 -26.17
CA GLY A 404 18.40 -39.60 -26.10
C GLY A 404 17.72 -40.29 -24.94
N TYR A 405 16.71 -39.66 -24.39
CA TYR A 405 15.55 -40.32 -23.82
C TYR A 405 14.31 -39.50 -24.20
N GLY A 406 13.50 -40.14 -25.01
CA GLY A 406 12.17 -39.65 -25.31
C GLY A 406 11.21 -39.87 -24.18
N ASN A 407 10.21 -39.05 -24.05
CA ASN A 407 8.89 -39.51 -23.67
C ASN A 407 7.79 -38.66 -24.32
N ASN A 408 6.88 -39.38 -24.92
CA ASN A 408 5.66 -38.98 -25.60
C ASN A 408 4.57 -38.46 -24.65
N GLY A 409 3.72 -37.61 -25.21
CA GLY A 409 2.38 -37.30 -24.67
C GLY A 409 1.89 -35.96 -25.22
N GLY A 410 1.24 -35.88 -26.17
CA GLY A 410 0.02 -36.08 -26.90
C GLY A 410 -1.12 -35.28 -26.31
N GLY A 411 -1.74 -34.34 -27.09
CA GLY A 411 -2.97 -33.68 -26.67
C GLY A 411 -3.26 -32.36 -27.40
N ASN A 412 -3.68 -32.45 -28.56
CA ASN A 412 -4.81 -31.93 -29.33
C ASN A 412 -5.53 -30.64 -28.85
N GLY A 413 -5.58 -29.64 -29.74
CA GLY A 413 -6.80 -29.12 -30.32
C GLY A 413 -7.40 -27.87 -29.72
N GLY A 414 -7.56 -26.81 -30.51
CA GLY A 414 -8.50 -25.73 -30.23
C GLY A 414 -8.20 -24.42 -30.90
N ASN A 415 -8.67 -24.34 -32.11
CA ASN A 415 -8.74 -23.16 -32.98
C ASN A 415 -9.66 -22.07 -32.38
N GLY A 416 -9.31 -20.79 -32.56
CA GLY A 416 -10.22 -19.68 -32.28
C GLY A 416 -9.52 -18.33 -32.36
N GLY A 417 -9.42 -17.81 -33.57
CA GLY A 417 -8.92 -16.45 -33.78
C GLY A 417 -9.90 -15.38 -33.31
N ASN A 418 -9.39 -14.28 -32.84
CA ASN A 418 -9.93 -12.97 -33.22
C ASN A 418 -8.86 -11.90 -33.00
N GLY A 419 -8.68 -11.06 -34.00
CA GLY A 419 -7.69 -10.03 -34.06
C GLY A 419 -7.99 -8.86 -33.10
N GLY A 420 -7.02 -8.54 -32.32
CA GLY A 420 -6.90 -7.29 -31.60
C GLY A 420 -5.46 -6.83 -31.74
N ASN A 421 -5.25 -5.73 -32.41
CA ASN A 421 -3.96 -5.06 -32.57
C ASN A 421 -3.51 -4.51 -31.21
N GLY A 422 -3.10 -5.39 -30.32
CA GLY A 422 -2.30 -5.05 -29.15
C GLY A 422 -0.86 -5.37 -29.51
N SER A 423 0.00 -4.36 -29.62
CA SER A 423 1.43 -4.55 -29.72
C SER A 423 1.91 -5.26 -28.47
N THR A 424 2.00 -6.59 -28.53
CA THR A 424 2.66 -7.41 -27.54
C THR A 424 4.11 -6.94 -27.45
N MET A 425 4.45 -6.25 -26.34
CA MET A 425 5.84 -5.95 -26.01
C MET A 425 6.55 -7.29 -25.82
N THR A 426 7.33 -7.69 -26.83
CA THR A 426 8.20 -8.86 -26.72
C THR A 426 9.31 -8.54 -25.73
N ASN A 427 9.47 -9.36 -24.70
CA ASN A 427 10.63 -9.33 -23.82
C ASN A 427 11.88 -9.69 -24.66
N GLY A 428 12.60 -8.68 -25.11
CA GLY A 428 13.83 -8.85 -25.87
C GLY A 428 14.92 -7.91 -25.33
N THR A 429 16.16 -8.31 -25.48
CA THR A 429 17.32 -7.45 -25.21
C THR A 429 17.53 -6.53 -26.41
N LEU A 430 17.63 -5.22 -26.16
CA LEU A 430 17.91 -4.24 -27.20
C LEU A 430 19.40 -4.27 -27.52
N VAL A 431 19.73 -4.47 -28.81
CA VAL A 431 21.10 -4.43 -29.34
C VAL A 431 21.21 -3.24 -30.25
N VAL A 432 22.20 -2.38 -30.01
CA VAL A 432 22.52 -1.22 -30.84
C VAL A 432 23.75 -1.54 -31.68
N GLY A 433 23.74 -1.14 -32.96
CA GLY A 433 24.86 -1.31 -33.86
C GLY A 433 25.78 -0.08 -33.90
N ASP A 434 26.87 -0.19 -34.67
CA ASP A 434 27.86 0.86 -34.82
C ASP A 434 27.27 2.16 -35.41
N GLY A 435 27.70 3.27 -34.86
CA GLY A 435 27.40 4.61 -35.30
C GLY A 435 26.05 5.15 -34.76
N TYR A 436 26.14 6.35 -34.22
CA TYR A 436 24.99 7.09 -33.71
C TYR A 436 25.07 8.57 -34.07
N THR A 437 23.92 9.25 -33.98
CA THR A 437 23.82 10.70 -34.12
C THR A 437 23.15 11.27 -32.87
N THR A 438 23.75 12.30 -32.30
CA THR A 438 23.10 13.09 -31.24
C THR A 438 22.27 14.18 -31.91
N LEU A 439 21.01 14.29 -31.49
CA LEU A 439 20.05 15.24 -31.99
C LEU A 439 19.44 16.02 -30.82
N ASP A 440 19.27 17.30 -30.99
CA ASP A 440 18.44 18.12 -30.11
C ASP A 440 17.09 18.36 -30.81
N LEU A 441 16.02 17.91 -30.16
CA LEU A 441 14.67 17.98 -30.69
C LEU A 441 13.86 18.94 -29.80
N ASP A 442 13.34 19.99 -30.39
CA ASP A 442 12.45 20.93 -29.70
C ASP A 442 11.03 20.40 -29.71
N VAL A 443 10.45 20.20 -28.53
CA VAL A 443 9.13 19.60 -28.33
C VAL A 443 8.26 20.57 -27.56
N THR A 444 7.14 20.96 -28.15
CA THR A 444 6.08 21.69 -27.43
C THR A 444 5.22 20.66 -26.68
N LEU A 445 5.20 20.75 -25.35
CA LEU A 445 4.50 19.80 -24.51
C LEU A 445 2.98 19.99 -24.62
N GLU A 446 2.25 18.90 -24.71
CA GLU A 446 0.79 18.91 -24.83
C GLU A 446 0.14 18.07 -23.71
N VAL A 447 -1.14 18.33 -23.42
CA VAL A 447 -1.98 17.40 -22.66
C VAL A 447 -2.54 16.38 -23.65
N LEU A 448 -2.20 15.12 -23.48
CA LEU A 448 -2.74 14.05 -24.34
C LEU A 448 -3.88 13.36 -23.59
N ASP A 449 -5.03 13.30 -24.21
CA ASP A 449 -6.14 12.47 -23.74
C ASP A 449 -5.82 11.00 -24.08
N LYS A 450 -5.88 10.14 -23.06
CA LYS A 450 -5.65 8.69 -23.22
C LYS A 450 -6.92 8.02 -23.68
#